data_f5a0f088632656f64c83731e1267e2bb
#
_entry.id   f5a0f088632656f64c83731e1267e2bb
#
_cell.length_a   1.000
_cell.length_b   1.000
_cell.length_c   1.000
_cell.angle_alpha   90.00
_cell.angle_beta   90.00
_cell.angle_gamma   90.00
#
_symmetry.space_group_name_H-M   'P 1'
#
loop_
_entity.id
_entity.type
_entity.pdbx_description
1 polymer ?
#
loop_
_entity_poly.entity_id
_entity_poly.type
_entity_poly.pdbx_seq_one_letter_code
_entity_poly.pdbx_strand_id
1 'polypeptide(L)'
;ISMFPQLIAGPIVRYSDIEGELHVRKHSAEKTACGIRRFIIGLSKKVLIANQLGELIDAYAGASQPSVLFVWLYAIACTLQIYFDFSGYSDMAIGLGKIFGFDFPENFNYPYISKSITEFWRRWHMSLGTWFRDYVYIPMGGNRVKKWRWFLNILVVWALTGLWHGAAWNFVIWGLYMAFFLILEKLFLLPLLKKSRAAG
;
A
#
# COMPACT_ATOMS: atom_id res chain seq x y z
N ILE A 1 -21.42 -12.86 2.38
CA ILE A 1 -21.09 -12.77 3.81
C ILE A 1 -19.83 -11.94 3.93
N SER A 2 -19.91 -10.78 4.61
CA SER A 2 -18.83 -9.82 4.70
C SER A 2 -17.77 -10.27 5.71
N MET A 3 -16.52 -10.31 5.28
CA MET A 3 -15.37 -10.50 6.16
C MET A 3 -15.01 -9.16 6.81
N PHE A 4 -15.65 -8.82 7.92
CA PHE A 4 -15.55 -7.51 8.55
C PHE A 4 -14.12 -7.03 8.88
N PRO A 5 -13.12 -7.90 9.18
CA PRO A 5 -11.81 -7.40 9.56
C PRO A 5 -11.10 -6.59 8.49
N GLN A 6 -11.41 -6.85 7.21
CA GLN A 6 -10.72 -6.24 6.06
C GLN A 6 -11.54 -5.18 5.32
N LEU A 7 -12.83 -4.99 5.68
CA LEU A 7 -13.79 -4.23 4.86
C LEU A 7 -13.40 -2.77 4.59
N ILE A 8 -12.78 -2.08 5.55
CA ILE A 8 -12.52 -0.64 5.43
C ILE A 8 -11.17 -0.38 4.75
N ALA A 9 -10.09 -0.93 5.28
CA ALA A 9 -8.73 -0.69 4.82
C ALA A 9 -7.81 -1.91 4.95
N GLY A 10 -8.38 -3.11 5.12
CA GLY A 10 -7.61 -4.34 5.19
C GLY A 10 -7.05 -4.77 3.83
N PRO A 11 -6.27 -5.86 3.80
CA PRO A 11 -5.83 -6.44 2.54
C PRO A 11 -7.02 -6.80 1.66
N ILE A 12 -6.94 -6.49 0.37
CA ILE A 12 -7.94 -6.95 -0.60
C ILE A 12 -7.74 -8.45 -0.79
N VAL A 13 -8.67 -9.23 -0.25
CA VAL A 13 -8.67 -10.69 -0.32
C VAL A 13 -9.59 -11.13 -1.44
N ARG A 14 -9.04 -11.86 -2.40
CA ARG A 14 -9.81 -12.47 -3.49
C ARG A 14 -10.43 -13.76 -3.03
N TYR A 15 -11.52 -14.19 -3.66
CA TYR A 15 -12.14 -15.47 -3.38
C TYR A 15 -11.13 -16.62 -3.50
N SER A 16 -10.31 -16.60 -4.55
CA SER A 16 -9.24 -17.60 -4.78
C SER A 16 -8.19 -17.67 -3.66
N ASP A 17 -8.01 -16.59 -2.90
CA ASP A 17 -7.01 -16.56 -1.83
C ASP A 17 -7.48 -17.29 -0.58
N ILE A 18 -8.81 -17.46 -0.41
CA ILE A 18 -9.45 -18.04 0.79
C ILE A 18 -10.38 -19.22 0.51
N GLU A 19 -10.57 -19.60 -0.77
CA GLU A 19 -11.51 -20.65 -1.17
C GLU A 19 -11.28 -21.97 -0.40
N GLY A 20 -10.02 -22.39 -0.29
CA GLY A 20 -9.66 -23.60 0.46
C GLY A 20 -10.01 -23.51 1.94
N GLU A 21 -9.86 -22.34 2.54
CA GLU A 21 -10.13 -22.11 3.96
C GLU A 21 -11.63 -21.92 4.26
N LEU A 22 -12.43 -21.57 3.27
CA LEU A 22 -13.90 -21.55 3.40
C LEU A 22 -14.48 -22.95 3.62
N HIS A 23 -13.87 -23.96 2.99
CA HIS A 23 -14.31 -25.36 3.12
C HIS A 23 -13.68 -26.06 4.32
N VAL A 24 -12.38 -25.86 4.55
CA VAL A 24 -11.64 -26.53 5.62
C VAL A 24 -10.75 -25.54 6.36
N ARG A 25 -11.25 -25.02 7.47
CA ARG A 25 -10.46 -24.11 8.35
C ARG A 25 -9.63 -24.91 9.33
N LYS A 26 -8.37 -24.58 9.44
CA LYS A 26 -7.47 -25.13 10.45
C LYS A 26 -7.33 -24.15 11.60
N HIS A 27 -7.86 -24.49 12.75
CA HIS A 27 -7.67 -23.75 14.00
C HIS A 27 -6.58 -24.43 14.83
N SER A 28 -5.64 -23.64 15.34
CA SER A 28 -4.65 -24.10 16.32
C SER A 28 -4.38 -22.99 17.34
N ALA A 29 -3.99 -23.38 18.55
CA ALA A 29 -3.59 -22.44 19.59
C ALA A 29 -2.41 -21.56 19.12
N GLU A 30 -1.48 -22.13 18.34
CA GLU A 30 -0.34 -21.41 17.78
C GLU A 30 -0.80 -20.35 16.76
N LYS A 31 -1.70 -20.70 15.82
CA LYS A 31 -2.25 -19.77 14.83
C LYS A 31 -3.00 -18.62 15.52
N THR A 32 -3.79 -18.94 16.56
CA THR A 32 -4.51 -17.96 17.36
C THR A 32 -3.55 -17.05 18.12
N ALA A 33 -2.52 -17.57 18.77
CA ALA A 33 -1.52 -16.78 19.47
C ALA A 33 -0.74 -15.86 18.52
N CYS A 34 -0.38 -16.35 17.32
CA CYS A 34 0.23 -15.54 16.26
C CYS A 34 -0.70 -14.41 15.81
N GLY A 35 -1.99 -14.70 15.63
CA GLY A 35 -3.01 -13.71 15.28
C GLY A 35 -3.17 -12.62 16.33
N ILE A 36 -3.25 -13.00 17.61
CA ILE A 36 -3.33 -12.05 18.73
C ILE A 36 -2.09 -11.16 18.78
N ARG A 37 -0.89 -11.74 18.66
CA ARG A 37 0.37 -10.96 18.63
C ARG A 37 0.37 -9.97 17.48
N ARG A 38 -0.04 -10.40 16.28
CA ARG A 38 -0.11 -9.53 15.10
C ARG A 38 -1.11 -8.39 15.29
N PHE A 39 -2.26 -8.68 15.88
CA PHE A 39 -3.28 -7.68 16.20
C PHE A 39 -2.74 -6.63 17.19
N ILE A 40 -2.09 -7.07 18.27
CA ILE A 40 -1.51 -6.15 19.27
C ILE A 40 -0.43 -5.26 18.65
N ILE A 41 0.43 -5.81 17.78
CA ILE A 41 1.44 -5.00 17.05
C ILE A 41 0.74 -3.95 16.16
N GLY A 42 -0.30 -4.33 15.42
CA GLY A 42 -1.07 -3.40 14.59
C GLY A 42 -1.73 -2.30 15.41
N LEU A 43 -2.36 -2.66 16.53
CA LEU A 43 -2.97 -1.71 17.46
C LEU A 43 -1.93 -0.76 18.06
N SER A 44 -0.75 -1.28 18.42
CA SER A 44 0.36 -0.46 18.93
C SER A 44 0.84 0.56 17.88
N LYS A 45 0.95 0.17 16.62
CA LYS A 45 1.27 1.10 15.51
C LYS A 45 0.25 2.24 15.42
N LYS A 46 -1.05 1.91 15.53
CA LYS A 46 -2.13 2.90 15.47
C LYS A 46 -2.11 3.84 16.66
N VAL A 47 -2.09 3.29 17.89
CA VAL A 47 -2.30 4.08 19.12
C VAL A 47 -1.03 4.83 19.52
N LEU A 48 0.14 4.14 19.50
CA LEU A 48 1.38 4.72 20.04
C LEU A 48 2.16 5.54 19.01
N ILE A 49 1.93 5.34 17.71
CA ILE A 49 2.70 6.04 16.68
C ILE A 49 1.78 6.91 15.81
N ALA A 50 0.81 6.30 15.11
CA ALA A 50 0.02 7.04 14.12
C ALA A 50 -0.82 8.14 14.75
N ASN A 51 -1.49 7.89 15.90
CA ASN A 51 -2.28 8.89 16.58
C ASN A 51 -1.42 10.06 17.09
N GLN A 52 -0.25 9.77 17.68
CA GLN A 52 0.67 10.81 18.18
C GLN A 52 1.21 11.69 17.03
N LEU A 53 1.51 11.08 15.88
CA LEU A 53 1.90 11.83 14.69
C LEU A 53 0.72 12.64 14.12
N GLY A 54 -0.51 12.15 14.26
CA GLY A 54 -1.73 12.88 13.91
C GLY A 54 -1.89 14.17 14.74
N GLU A 55 -1.65 14.13 16.03
CA GLU A 55 -1.68 15.32 16.90
C GLU A 55 -0.64 16.38 16.44
N LEU A 56 0.54 15.97 16.01
CA LEU A 56 1.54 16.88 15.46
C LEU A 56 1.08 17.52 14.12
N ILE A 57 0.40 16.74 13.27
CA ILE A 57 -0.16 17.22 12.01
C ILE A 57 -1.25 18.26 12.27
N ASP A 58 -2.14 18.02 13.24
CA ASP A 58 -3.20 18.92 13.62
C ASP A 58 -2.64 20.22 14.24
N ALA A 59 -1.60 20.10 15.07
CA ALA A 59 -0.90 21.26 15.65
C ALA A 59 -0.26 22.14 14.55
N TYR A 60 0.29 21.54 13.47
CA TYR A 60 0.79 22.29 12.34
C TYR A 60 -0.32 23.03 11.59
N ALA A 61 -1.46 22.39 11.38
CA ALA A 61 -2.61 23.00 10.69
C ALA A 61 -3.16 24.23 11.44
N GLY A 62 -3.02 24.27 12.77
CA GLY A 62 -3.41 25.41 13.63
C GLY A 62 -2.34 26.52 13.74
N ALA A 63 -1.12 26.32 13.21
CA ALA A 63 -0.03 27.25 13.35
C ALA A 63 -0.12 28.42 12.34
N SER A 64 -0.14 29.67 12.82
CA SER A 64 -0.22 30.85 11.96
C SER A 64 1.11 31.16 11.22
N GLN A 65 2.25 30.86 11.82
CA GLN A 65 3.58 31.09 11.27
C GLN A 65 4.53 29.94 11.62
N PRO A 66 4.45 28.81 10.89
CA PRO A 66 5.31 27.66 11.17
C PRO A 66 6.79 27.96 10.81
N SER A 67 7.70 27.58 11.70
CA SER A 67 9.14 27.63 11.40
C SER A 67 9.51 26.58 10.35
N VAL A 68 10.65 26.78 9.66
CA VAL A 68 11.16 25.81 8.67
C VAL A 68 11.33 24.41 9.26
N LEU A 69 11.81 24.33 10.51
CA LEU A 69 11.93 23.06 11.21
C LEU A 69 10.56 22.39 11.40
N PHE A 70 9.54 23.16 11.76
CA PHE A 70 8.19 22.62 11.95
C PHE A 70 7.55 22.12 10.65
N VAL A 71 7.84 22.77 9.50
CA VAL A 71 7.43 22.28 8.17
C VAL A 71 8.04 20.92 7.86
N TRP A 72 9.34 20.73 8.15
CA TRP A 72 10.00 19.43 7.96
C TRP A 72 9.47 18.35 8.90
N LEU A 73 9.25 18.68 10.17
CA LEU A 73 8.63 17.75 11.12
C LEU A 73 7.23 17.34 10.67
N TYR A 74 6.42 18.27 10.17
CA TYR A 74 5.11 17.99 9.61
C TYR A 74 5.21 17.03 8.41
N ALA A 75 6.11 17.26 7.45
CA ALA A 75 6.28 16.40 6.28
C ALA A 75 6.68 14.96 6.69
N ILE A 76 7.59 14.82 7.65
CA ILE A 76 7.99 13.52 8.20
C ILE A 76 6.81 12.87 8.95
N ALA A 77 6.09 13.64 9.76
CA ALA A 77 4.94 13.16 10.52
C ALA A 77 3.84 12.63 9.57
N CYS A 78 3.48 13.37 8.51
CA CYS A 78 2.52 12.91 7.50
C CYS A 78 2.97 11.60 6.85
N THR A 79 4.26 11.52 6.48
CA THR A 79 4.82 10.33 5.82
C THR A 79 4.75 9.09 6.72
N LEU A 80 5.10 9.23 7.99
CA LEU A 80 5.08 8.14 8.95
C LEU A 80 3.66 7.82 9.42
N GLN A 81 2.83 8.84 9.62
CA GLN A 81 1.44 8.68 10.07
C GLN A 81 0.65 7.81 9.10
N ILE A 82 0.64 8.13 7.81
CA ILE A 82 -0.10 7.35 6.81
C ILE A 82 0.38 5.89 6.74
N TYR A 83 1.68 5.66 6.91
CA TYR A 83 2.23 4.31 6.92
C TYR A 83 1.83 3.52 8.17
N PHE A 84 2.03 4.08 9.36
CA PHE A 84 1.74 3.37 10.60
C PHE A 84 0.25 3.21 10.83
N ASP A 85 -0.57 4.16 10.40
CA ASP A 85 -2.02 4.07 10.45
C ASP A 85 -2.52 2.93 9.57
N PHE A 86 -2.15 2.93 8.30
CA PHE A 86 -2.64 1.95 7.35
C PHE A 86 -2.01 0.55 7.53
N SER A 87 -0.70 0.47 7.80
CA SER A 87 -0.07 -0.81 8.10
C SER A 87 -0.54 -1.39 9.44
N GLY A 88 -0.84 -0.55 10.42
CA GLY A 88 -1.42 -0.96 11.69
C GLY A 88 -2.79 -1.60 11.51
N TYR A 89 -3.67 -0.95 10.73
CA TYR A 89 -4.97 -1.53 10.39
C TYR A 89 -4.83 -2.86 9.64
N SER A 90 -3.93 -2.93 8.65
CA SER A 90 -3.67 -4.18 7.91
C SER A 90 -3.18 -5.30 8.82
N ASP A 91 -2.28 -5.01 9.77
CA ASP A 91 -1.80 -5.98 10.74
C ASP A 91 -2.92 -6.47 11.67
N MET A 92 -3.80 -5.58 12.13
CA MET A 92 -4.98 -5.96 12.92
C MET A 92 -5.91 -6.87 12.11
N ALA A 93 -6.18 -6.55 10.84
CA ALA A 93 -7.03 -7.34 9.96
C ALA A 93 -6.45 -8.75 9.71
N ILE A 94 -5.14 -8.83 9.41
CA ILE A 94 -4.43 -10.11 9.23
C ILE A 94 -4.44 -10.92 10.54
N GLY A 95 -4.23 -10.24 11.67
CA GLY A 95 -4.28 -10.87 13.01
C GLY A 95 -5.63 -11.48 13.30
N LEU A 96 -6.72 -10.75 13.08
CA LEU A 96 -8.10 -11.26 13.21
C LEU A 96 -8.37 -12.39 12.24
N GLY A 97 -7.93 -12.28 10.97
CA GLY A 97 -8.03 -13.36 9.99
C GLY A 97 -7.45 -14.65 10.54
N LYS A 98 -6.23 -14.62 11.09
CA LYS A 98 -5.56 -15.79 11.69
C LYS A 98 -6.33 -16.38 12.87
N ILE A 99 -6.92 -15.56 13.73
CA ILE A 99 -7.76 -16.00 14.86
C ILE A 99 -8.98 -16.76 14.33
N PHE A 100 -9.58 -16.31 13.23
CA PHE A 100 -10.71 -16.96 12.58
C PHE A 100 -10.33 -18.10 11.64
N GLY A 101 -9.06 -18.46 11.57
CA GLY A 101 -8.55 -19.56 10.75
C GLY A 101 -8.21 -19.21 9.30
N PHE A 102 -8.24 -17.94 8.92
CA PHE A 102 -7.88 -17.44 7.60
C PHE A 102 -6.44 -16.91 7.54
N ASP A 103 -5.79 -17.05 6.39
CA ASP A 103 -4.48 -16.45 6.10
C ASP A 103 -4.63 -15.36 5.04
N PHE A 104 -4.83 -14.12 5.48
CA PHE A 104 -4.91 -12.98 4.59
C PHE A 104 -3.53 -12.58 4.06
N PRO A 105 -3.44 -12.07 2.80
CA PRO A 105 -2.19 -11.66 2.21
C PRO A 105 -1.58 -10.45 2.94
N GLU A 106 -0.24 -10.37 2.92
CA GLU A 106 0.47 -9.19 3.42
C GLU A 106 0.17 -7.97 2.56
N ASN A 107 0.03 -6.80 3.20
CA ASN A 107 -0.31 -5.56 2.52
C ASN A 107 0.86 -4.56 2.49
N PHE A 108 1.82 -4.70 3.39
CA PHE A 108 3.01 -3.85 3.49
C PHE A 108 4.27 -4.67 3.73
N ASN A 109 5.37 -4.26 3.08
CA ASN A 109 6.68 -4.86 3.28
C ASN A 109 7.77 -3.77 3.32
N TYR A 110 7.86 -3.02 4.44
CA TYR A 110 8.86 -1.97 4.64
C TYR A 110 9.03 -1.04 3.42
N PRO A 111 7.99 -0.30 2.99
CA PRO A 111 8.01 0.43 1.72
C PRO A 111 9.09 1.53 1.67
N TYR A 112 9.43 2.15 2.79
CA TYR A 112 10.38 3.27 2.83
C TYR A 112 11.86 2.91 2.69
N ILE A 113 12.21 1.59 2.68
CA ILE A 113 13.56 1.16 2.32
C ILE A 113 13.75 0.97 0.81
N SER A 114 12.71 1.23 0.01
CA SER A 114 12.73 1.04 -1.44
C SER A 114 13.73 1.95 -2.12
N LYS A 115 14.42 1.40 -3.10
CA LYS A 115 15.44 2.10 -3.90
C LYS A 115 14.89 2.62 -5.24
N SER A 116 13.59 2.44 -5.47
CA SER A 116 12.91 2.88 -6.68
C SER A 116 11.42 3.05 -6.45
N ILE A 117 10.75 3.86 -7.27
CA ILE A 117 9.30 4.05 -7.21
C ILE A 117 8.57 2.74 -7.51
N THR A 118 9.06 1.99 -8.49
CA THR A 118 8.52 0.66 -8.82
C THR A 118 8.64 -0.30 -7.63
N GLU A 119 9.75 -0.28 -6.90
CA GLU A 119 9.93 -1.11 -5.70
C GLU A 119 9.01 -0.65 -4.58
N PHE A 120 8.88 0.67 -4.37
CA PHE A 120 7.98 1.23 -3.37
C PHE A 120 6.55 0.70 -3.53
N TRP A 121 5.97 0.78 -4.73
CA TRP A 121 4.62 0.31 -5.01
C TRP A 121 4.46 -1.21 -4.98
N ARG A 122 5.54 -1.97 -5.02
CA ARG A 122 5.53 -3.43 -4.77
C ARG A 122 5.52 -3.77 -3.28
N ARG A 123 5.79 -2.80 -2.42
CA ARG A 123 5.88 -2.94 -0.96
C ARG A 123 4.76 -2.20 -0.22
N TRP A 124 4.11 -1.26 -0.89
CA TRP A 124 3.00 -0.47 -0.40
C TRP A 124 1.69 -0.96 -0.96
N HIS A 125 0.69 -1.22 -0.08
CA HIS A 125 -0.66 -1.67 -0.45
C HIS A 125 -0.63 -2.80 -1.49
N MET A 126 0.11 -3.86 -1.16
CA MET A 126 0.46 -4.95 -2.08
C MET A 126 -0.76 -5.66 -2.65
N SER A 127 -1.81 -5.82 -1.85
CA SER A 127 -3.06 -6.46 -2.26
C SER A 127 -3.78 -5.66 -3.36
N LEU A 128 -3.86 -4.32 -3.23
CA LEU A 128 -4.42 -3.44 -4.27
C LEU A 128 -3.57 -3.49 -5.55
N GLY A 129 -2.25 -3.39 -5.41
CA GLY A 129 -1.32 -3.49 -6.54
C GLY A 129 -1.44 -4.82 -7.29
N THR A 130 -1.59 -5.93 -6.56
CA THR A 130 -1.82 -7.25 -7.14
C THR A 130 -3.17 -7.33 -7.85
N TRP A 131 -4.23 -6.78 -7.25
CA TRP A 131 -5.55 -6.75 -7.85
C TRP A 131 -5.54 -5.98 -9.19
N PHE A 132 -5.01 -4.74 -9.22
CA PHE A 132 -4.93 -3.96 -10.46
C PHE A 132 -4.02 -4.62 -11.51
N ARG A 133 -2.93 -5.26 -11.07
CA ARG A 133 -2.06 -6.02 -11.99
C ARG A 133 -2.82 -7.15 -12.67
N ASP A 134 -3.53 -7.97 -11.89
CA ASP A 134 -4.12 -9.22 -12.38
C ASP A 134 -5.43 -8.98 -13.14
N TYR A 135 -6.24 -8.00 -12.72
CA TYR A 135 -7.55 -7.76 -13.30
C TYR A 135 -7.60 -6.62 -14.33
N VAL A 136 -6.61 -5.75 -14.37
CA VAL A 136 -6.57 -4.61 -15.31
C VAL A 136 -5.32 -4.66 -16.18
N TYR A 137 -4.13 -4.63 -15.58
CA TYR A 137 -2.89 -4.48 -16.32
C TYR A 137 -2.57 -5.67 -17.24
N ILE A 138 -2.65 -6.90 -16.72
CA ILE A 138 -2.40 -8.11 -17.48
C ILE A 138 -3.44 -8.33 -18.58
N PRO A 139 -4.76 -8.21 -18.34
CA PRO A 139 -5.78 -8.29 -19.39
C PRO A 139 -5.61 -7.26 -20.52
N MET A 140 -5.08 -6.06 -20.21
CA MET A 140 -4.75 -5.05 -21.23
C MET A 140 -3.47 -5.38 -22.02
N GLY A 141 -2.83 -6.52 -21.76
CA GLY A 141 -1.61 -7.00 -22.41
C GLY A 141 -0.32 -6.72 -21.63
N GLY A 142 -0.40 -6.05 -20.47
CA GLY A 142 0.73 -5.83 -19.56
C GLY A 142 1.95 -5.18 -20.25
N ASN A 143 3.13 -5.83 -20.09
CA ASN A 143 4.40 -5.41 -20.73
C ASN A 143 4.59 -5.98 -22.14
N ARG A 144 3.70 -6.91 -22.60
CA ARG A 144 3.88 -7.67 -23.85
C ARG A 144 3.19 -7.00 -25.05
N VAL A 145 3.18 -5.66 -25.05
CA VAL A 145 2.53 -4.84 -26.07
C VAL A 145 3.48 -3.78 -26.63
N LYS A 146 3.09 -3.09 -27.72
CA LYS A 146 3.84 -1.96 -28.26
C LYS A 146 3.99 -0.85 -27.21
N LYS A 147 5.09 -0.06 -27.27
CA LYS A 147 5.42 0.98 -26.27
C LYS A 147 4.25 1.93 -25.97
N TRP A 148 3.56 2.45 -27.00
CA TRP A 148 2.44 3.38 -26.78
C TRP A 148 1.29 2.73 -26.00
N ARG A 149 0.99 1.44 -26.28
CA ARG A 149 -0.03 0.66 -25.57
C ARG A 149 0.39 0.39 -24.13
N TRP A 150 1.66 0.14 -23.89
CA TRP A 150 2.21 -0.01 -22.55
C TRP A 150 2.09 1.28 -21.71
N PHE A 151 2.34 2.47 -22.33
CA PHE A 151 2.05 3.76 -21.67
C PHE A 151 0.58 3.87 -21.28
N LEU A 152 -0.31 3.58 -22.20
CA LEU A 152 -1.74 3.61 -21.96
C LEU A 152 -2.14 2.66 -20.81
N ASN A 153 -1.58 1.44 -20.77
CA ASN A 153 -1.85 0.49 -19.70
C ASN A 153 -1.47 1.05 -18.32
N ILE A 154 -0.32 1.71 -18.20
CA ILE A 154 0.11 2.35 -16.95
C ILE A 154 -0.82 3.51 -16.59
N LEU A 155 -1.13 4.39 -17.55
CA LEU A 155 -2.00 5.54 -17.31
C LEU A 155 -3.41 5.10 -16.85
N VAL A 156 -4.00 4.10 -17.52
CA VAL A 156 -5.32 3.57 -17.15
C VAL A 156 -5.30 2.98 -15.74
N VAL A 157 -4.32 2.12 -15.42
CA VAL A 157 -4.20 1.52 -14.08
C VAL A 157 -4.12 2.60 -13.01
N TRP A 158 -3.29 3.61 -13.20
CA TRP A 158 -3.09 4.65 -12.19
C TRP A 158 -4.24 5.66 -12.13
N ALA A 159 -4.90 5.96 -13.25
CA ALA A 159 -6.13 6.76 -13.24
C ALA A 159 -7.24 6.03 -12.46
N LEU A 160 -7.41 4.73 -12.68
CA LEU A 160 -8.36 3.90 -11.95
C LEU A 160 -7.97 3.76 -10.47
N THR A 161 -6.67 3.66 -10.16
CA THR A 161 -6.18 3.67 -8.77
C THR A 161 -6.53 4.99 -8.08
N GLY A 162 -6.34 6.12 -8.76
CA GLY A 162 -6.74 7.43 -8.25
C GLY A 162 -8.25 7.51 -8.01
N LEU A 163 -9.06 7.12 -8.98
CA LEU A 163 -10.52 7.09 -8.86
C LEU A 163 -11.01 6.17 -7.72
N TRP A 164 -10.33 5.06 -7.50
CA TRP A 164 -10.61 4.14 -6.39
C TRP A 164 -10.39 4.80 -5.03
N HIS A 165 -9.39 5.68 -4.90
CA HIS A 165 -9.14 6.44 -3.66
C HIS A 165 -10.21 7.50 -3.38
N GLY A 166 -10.93 7.97 -4.40
CA GLY A 166 -12.03 8.92 -4.25
C GLY A 166 -12.46 9.53 -5.58
N ALA A 167 -13.75 9.80 -5.70
CA ALA A 167 -14.35 10.40 -6.88
C ALA A 167 -14.13 11.93 -6.96
N ALA A 168 -12.87 12.37 -6.76
CA ALA A 168 -12.48 13.77 -6.84
C ALA A 168 -11.22 13.93 -7.71
N TRP A 169 -11.10 15.06 -8.39
CA TRP A 169 -10.01 15.32 -9.35
C TRP A 169 -8.61 15.25 -8.74
N ASN A 170 -8.45 15.65 -7.48
CA ASN A 170 -7.16 15.56 -6.77
C ASN A 170 -6.63 14.11 -6.73
N PHE A 171 -7.49 13.10 -6.55
CA PHE A 171 -7.08 11.70 -6.55
C PHE A 171 -6.71 11.19 -7.95
N VAL A 172 -7.48 11.59 -8.97
CA VAL A 172 -7.19 11.22 -10.37
C VAL A 172 -5.85 11.86 -10.81
N ILE A 173 -5.66 13.15 -10.51
CA ILE A 173 -4.41 13.86 -10.80
C ILE A 173 -3.25 13.22 -10.05
N TRP A 174 -3.41 12.85 -8.78
CA TRP A 174 -2.41 12.12 -8.02
C TRP A 174 -2.05 10.78 -8.69
N GLY A 175 -3.04 10.01 -9.14
CA GLY A 175 -2.78 8.75 -9.85
C GLY A 175 -2.00 8.97 -11.14
N LEU A 176 -2.39 9.95 -11.96
CA LEU A 176 -1.67 10.31 -13.20
C LEU A 176 -0.25 10.81 -12.93
N TYR A 177 -0.04 11.58 -11.86
CA TYR A 177 1.28 12.00 -11.40
C TYR A 177 2.18 10.79 -11.06
N MET A 178 1.66 9.80 -10.36
CA MET A 178 2.40 8.56 -10.08
C MET A 178 2.69 7.75 -11.34
N ALA A 179 1.74 7.68 -12.29
CA ALA A 179 1.96 7.06 -13.59
C ALA A 179 3.12 7.72 -14.35
N PHE A 180 3.16 9.05 -14.37
CA PHE A 180 4.23 9.81 -15.00
C PHE A 180 5.61 9.46 -14.44
N PHE A 181 5.77 9.47 -13.12
CA PHE A 181 7.05 9.12 -12.49
C PHE A 181 7.46 7.66 -12.71
N LEU A 182 6.51 6.72 -12.71
CA LEU A 182 6.78 5.32 -13.02
C LEU A 182 7.25 5.14 -14.47
N ILE A 183 6.67 5.88 -15.40
CA ILE A 183 7.08 5.87 -16.81
C ILE A 183 8.50 6.45 -16.93
N LEU A 184 8.77 7.60 -16.31
CA LEU A 184 10.10 8.21 -16.29
C LEU A 184 11.15 7.27 -15.69
N GLU A 185 10.84 6.66 -14.56
CA GLU A 185 11.74 5.72 -13.91
C GLU A 185 12.09 4.55 -14.84
N LYS A 186 11.09 3.92 -15.47
CA LYS A 186 11.29 2.77 -16.33
C LYS A 186 12.01 3.10 -17.65
N LEU A 187 11.81 4.30 -18.19
CA LEU A 187 12.44 4.73 -19.45
C LEU A 187 13.87 5.21 -19.26
N PHE A 188 14.13 5.95 -18.20
CA PHE A 188 15.39 6.68 -18.03
C PHE A 188 16.19 6.20 -16.80
N LEU A 189 15.60 6.22 -15.62
CA LEU A 189 16.35 5.99 -14.38
C LEU A 189 16.83 4.55 -14.22
N LEU A 190 15.95 3.56 -14.42
CA LEU A 190 16.33 2.15 -14.27
C LEU A 190 17.38 1.69 -15.29
N PRO A 191 17.32 2.06 -16.58
CA PRO A 191 18.41 1.76 -17.52
C PRO A 191 19.74 2.40 -17.14
N LEU A 192 19.74 3.68 -16.68
CA LEU A 192 20.94 4.36 -16.22
C LEU A 192 21.55 3.70 -14.98
N LEU A 193 20.74 3.38 -13.98
CA LEU A 193 21.19 2.69 -12.76
C LEU A 193 21.75 1.28 -13.04
N LYS A 194 21.17 0.54 -13.98
CA LYS A 194 21.69 -0.75 -14.42
C LYS A 194 23.04 -0.63 -15.11
N LYS A 195 23.21 0.40 -15.96
CA LYS A 195 24.47 0.66 -16.67
C LYS A 195 25.60 1.04 -15.70
N SER A 196 25.31 1.87 -14.70
CA SER A 196 26.27 2.24 -13.65
C SER A 196 26.73 1.05 -12.81
N ARG A 197 25.80 0.11 -12.47
CA ARG A 197 26.14 -1.11 -11.70
C ARG A 197 26.91 -2.16 -12.52
N ALA A 198 26.85 -2.13 -13.83
CA ALA A 198 27.59 -3.02 -14.70
C ALA A 198 29.00 -2.48 -15.04
N ALA A 199 29.28 -1.22 -14.71
CA ALA A 199 30.55 -0.55 -14.98
C ALA A 199 31.45 -0.40 -13.72
N GLY A 200 31.01 -0.84 -12.55
CA GLY A 200 31.77 -0.92 -11.30
C GLY A 200 31.78 -2.32 -10.73
#